data_3e85644442ecd01704b9745d8f6c44bf
#
_entry.id   3e85644442ecd01704b9745d8f6c44bf
#
_cell.length_a   1.000
_cell.length_b   1.000
_cell.length_c   1.000
_cell.angle_alpha   90.00
_cell.angle_beta   90.00
_cell.angle_gamma   90.00
#
_symmetry.space_group_name_H-M   'P 1'
#
loop_
_entity.id
_entity.type
_entity.pdbx_description
1 polymer ?
#
loop_
_entity_poly.entity_id
_entity_poly.type
_entity_poly.pdbx_seq_one_letter_code
_entity_poly.pdbx_strand_id
1 'polypeptide(L)'
;TGQIMLVIQFFENQPEQRESLFEAILTNFAQISSLNYIINQKANDSIYDQDVILHAGSPFIEEEMEGLRFQITPKSFYQTNSLQAYELYKITRDFAGLVGNEIVYELYTGLGTIAQFVAKGAKHVVGIEAIPEAITAAKDNAKSNKLSNLIFISGAIKKVLTDDFIATYGSPDVVITDPP
;
A
#
# COMPACT_ATOMS: atom_id res chain seq x y z
N THR A 1 -4.70 -12.80 5.87
CA THR A 1 -6.16 -13.06 5.83
C THR A 1 -6.54 -14.24 4.93
N GLY A 2 -5.68 -14.68 4.02
CA GLY A 2 -5.96 -15.74 3.05
C GLY A 2 -6.83 -15.31 1.87
N GLN A 3 -7.12 -14.03 1.72
CA GLN A 3 -7.79 -13.48 0.54
C GLN A 3 -6.85 -13.51 -0.67
N ILE A 4 -7.39 -13.78 -1.85
CA ILE A 4 -6.63 -13.87 -3.09
C ILE A 4 -7.17 -12.84 -4.08
N MET A 5 -6.28 -12.01 -4.59
CA MET A 5 -6.55 -11.13 -5.72
C MET A 5 -5.88 -11.69 -6.97
N LEU A 6 -6.65 -11.81 -8.04
CA LEU A 6 -6.15 -12.14 -9.36
C LEU A 6 -6.34 -10.93 -10.28
N VAL A 7 -5.26 -10.50 -10.93
CA VAL A 7 -5.28 -9.45 -11.96
C VAL A 7 -4.77 -10.06 -13.25
N ILE A 8 -5.60 -10.06 -14.29
CA ILE A 8 -5.24 -10.62 -15.59
C ILE A 8 -5.09 -9.48 -16.60
N GLN A 9 -3.94 -9.43 -17.24
CA GLN A 9 -3.67 -8.47 -18.30
C GLN A 9 -3.88 -9.12 -19.66
N PHE A 10 -4.75 -8.50 -20.48
CA PHE A 10 -4.99 -8.88 -21.86
C PHE A 10 -4.40 -7.84 -22.80
N PHE A 11 -3.82 -8.28 -23.91
CA PHE A 11 -3.38 -7.40 -24.97
C PHE A 11 -4.56 -6.90 -25.80
N GLU A 12 -5.49 -7.81 -26.16
CA GLU A 12 -6.68 -7.51 -26.94
C GLU A 12 -7.95 -7.55 -26.09
N ASN A 13 -8.89 -6.69 -26.42
CA ASN A 13 -10.21 -6.72 -25.80
C ASN A 13 -11.12 -7.71 -26.54
N GLN A 14 -11.15 -8.95 -26.08
CA GLN A 14 -12.00 -10.03 -26.60
C GLN A 14 -13.04 -10.44 -25.53
N PRO A 15 -14.20 -9.77 -25.47
CA PRO A 15 -15.14 -9.93 -24.36
C PRO A 15 -15.64 -11.38 -24.17
N GLU A 16 -16.00 -12.08 -25.25
CA GLU A 16 -16.56 -13.45 -25.16
C GLU A 16 -15.54 -14.44 -24.58
N GLN A 17 -14.29 -14.40 -25.06
CA GLN A 17 -13.22 -15.26 -24.57
C GLN A 17 -12.86 -14.93 -23.12
N ARG A 18 -12.84 -13.63 -22.78
CA ARG A 18 -12.57 -13.16 -21.43
C ARG A 18 -13.63 -13.63 -20.43
N GLU A 19 -14.93 -13.49 -20.80
CA GLU A 19 -16.03 -13.95 -19.93
C GLU A 19 -15.98 -15.47 -19.72
N SER A 20 -15.74 -16.25 -20.78
CA SER A 20 -15.57 -17.70 -20.67
C SER A 20 -14.40 -18.09 -19.75
N LEU A 21 -13.28 -17.38 -19.84
CA LEU A 21 -12.13 -17.59 -18.95
C LEU A 21 -12.50 -17.27 -17.50
N PHE A 22 -13.17 -16.13 -17.25
CA PHE A 22 -13.54 -15.71 -15.92
C PHE A 22 -14.56 -16.66 -15.26
N GLU A 23 -15.54 -17.14 -16.01
CA GLU A 23 -16.48 -18.16 -15.55
C GLU A 23 -15.74 -19.44 -15.13
N ALA A 24 -14.81 -19.91 -15.96
CA ALA A 24 -13.98 -21.07 -15.65
C ALA A 24 -13.11 -20.86 -14.40
N ILE A 25 -12.51 -19.66 -14.24
CA ILE A 25 -11.72 -19.30 -13.07
C ILE A 25 -12.59 -19.32 -11.80
N LEU A 26 -13.71 -18.62 -11.79
CA LEU A 26 -14.58 -18.50 -10.62
C LEU A 26 -15.22 -19.84 -10.23
N THR A 27 -15.49 -20.71 -11.22
CA THR A 27 -16.03 -22.06 -10.97
C THR A 27 -14.98 -22.97 -10.31
N ASN A 28 -13.72 -22.88 -10.73
CA ASN A 28 -12.68 -23.81 -10.26
C ASN A 28 -11.90 -23.27 -9.05
N PHE A 29 -11.91 -21.95 -8.80
CA PHE A 29 -11.12 -21.29 -7.76
C PHE A 29 -12.00 -20.38 -6.88
N ALA A 30 -12.90 -20.99 -6.13
CA ALA A 30 -13.85 -20.27 -5.25
C ALA A 30 -13.18 -19.40 -4.16
N GLN A 31 -11.88 -19.63 -3.90
CA GLN A 31 -11.10 -18.85 -2.94
C GLN A 31 -10.67 -17.47 -3.47
N ILE A 32 -10.86 -17.16 -4.76
CA ILE A 32 -10.53 -15.84 -5.31
C ILE A 32 -11.52 -14.82 -4.75
N SER A 33 -10.98 -13.85 -3.99
CA SER A 33 -11.75 -12.80 -3.32
C SER A 33 -11.91 -11.55 -4.20
N SER A 34 -11.02 -11.38 -5.17
CA SER A 34 -10.96 -10.22 -6.06
C SER A 34 -10.45 -10.65 -7.42
N LEU A 35 -11.27 -10.52 -8.46
CA LEU A 35 -10.90 -10.80 -9.84
C LEU A 35 -10.97 -9.52 -10.66
N ASN A 36 -9.83 -9.09 -11.15
CA ASN A 36 -9.66 -7.86 -11.92
C ASN A 36 -9.03 -8.15 -13.27
N TYR A 37 -9.21 -7.24 -14.22
CA TYR A 37 -8.50 -7.30 -15.48
C TYR A 37 -8.08 -5.93 -16.00
N ILE A 38 -7.16 -5.96 -16.94
CA ILE A 38 -6.61 -4.79 -17.61
C ILE A 38 -6.52 -5.11 -19.10
N ILE A 39 -6.85 -4.14 -19.96
CA ILE A 39 -6.54 -4.21 -21.38
C ILE A 39 -5.32 -3.32 -21.61
N ASN A 40 -4.16 -3.94 -21.85
CA ASN A 40 -2.90 -3.22 -22.04
C ASN A 40 -2.31 -3.54 -23.44
N GLN A 41 -2.48 -2.62 -24.36
CA GLN A 41 -1.97 -2.72 -25.73
C GLN A 41 -0.54 -2.18 -25.90
N LYS A 42 0.15 -1.89 -24.80
CA LYS A 42 1.53 -1.43 -24.84
C LYS A 42 2.51 -2.59 -24.95
N ALA A 43 3.73 -2.27 -25.34
CA ALA A 43 4.83 -3.25 -25.45
C ALA A 43 5.51 -3.57 -24.09
N ASN A 44 4.91 -3.15 -22.97
CA ASN A 44 5.41 -3.41 -21.61
C ASN A 44 4.26 -3.84 -20.69
N ASP A 45 4.60 -4.36 -19.53
CA ASP A 45 3.70 -4.89 -18.50
C ASP A 45 3.32 -3.87 -17.41
N SER A 46 3.71 -2.61 -17.56
CA SER A 46 3.35 -1.56 -16.59
C SER A 46 1.84 -1.30 -16.61
N ILE A 47 1.24 -1.33 -15.43
CA ILE A 47 -0.21 -1.16 -15.23
C ILE A 47 -0.61 0.18 -14.59
N TYR A 48 0.35 1.00 -14.17
CA TYR A 48 0.06 2.22 -13.38
C TYR A 48 -0.81 3.25 -14.12
N ASP A 49 -0.67 3.34 -15.42
CA ASP A 49 -1.41 4.24 -16.30
C ASP A 49 -2.58 3.54 -17.04
N GLN A 50 -2.91 2.31 -16.67
CA GLN A 50 -4.03 1.55 -17.22
C GLN A 50 -5.22 1.54 -16.27
N ASP A 51 -6.42 1.41 -16.82
CA ASP A 51 -7.63 1.19 -16.03
C ASP A 51 -7.69 -0.27 -15.56
N VAL A 52 -7.82 -0.44 -14.26
CA VAL A 52 -8.09 -1.75 -13.65
C VAL A 52 -9.59 -1.91 -13.52
N ILE A 53 -10.14 -2.95 -14.11
CA ILE A 53 -11.57 -3.22 -14.13
C ILE A 53 -11.86 -4.39 -13.21
N LEU A 54 -12.67 -4.14 -12.18
CA LEU A 54 -13.17 -5.19 -11.32
C LEU A 54 -14.22 -6.01 -12.08
N HIS A 55 -13.97 -7.32 -12.22
CA HIS A 55 -14.93 -8.26 -12.80
C HIS A 55 -15.81 -8.89 -11.72
N ALA A 56 -15.23 -9.37 -10.62
CA ALA A 56 -15.97 -10.02 -9.55
C ALA A 56 -15.27 -9.87 -8.19
N GLY A 57 -16.06 -9.92 -7.13
CA GLY A 57 -15.59 -9.86 -5.74
C GLY A 57 -15.34 -8.44 -5.24
N SER A 58 -14.34 -8.27 -4.39
CA SER A 58 -13.97 -6.99 -3.78
C SER A 58 -12.96 -6.23 -4.63
N PRO A 59 -12.98 -4.88 -4.66
CA PRO A 59 -11.95 -4.08 -5.34
C PRO A 59 -10.58 -4.11 -4.64
N PHE A 60 -10.47 -4.70 -3.48
CA PHE A 60 -9.25 -4.87 -2.70
C PHE A 60 -9.24 -6.20 -1.96
N ILE A 61 -8.08 -6.62 -1.53
CA ILE A 61 -7.91 -7.66 -0.49
C ILE A 61 -7.38 -7.02 0.78
N GLU A 62 -7.52 -7.71 1.91
CA GLU A 62 -7.03 -7.22 3.20
C GLU A 62 -5.93 -8.14 3.72
N GLU A 63 -4.89 -7.53 4.27
CA GLU A 63 -3.90 -8.18 5.11
C GLU A 63 -3.94 -7.62 6.51
N GLU A 64 -3.60 -8.46 7.50
CA GLU A 64 -3.62 -8.07 8.90
C GLU A 64 -2.26 -8.32 9.56
N MET A 65 -1.81 -7.33 10.35
CA MET A 65 -0.55 -7.38 11.07
C MET A 65 -0.71 -6.68 12.43
N GLU A 66 -0.57 -7.42 13.53
CA GLU A 66 -0.78 -6.91 14.92
C GLU A 66 -2.11 -6.14 15.12
N GLY A 67 -3.20 -6.60 14.47
CA GLY A 67 -4.50 -5.95 14.53
C GLY A 67 -4.65 -4.72 13.64
N LEU A 68 -3.62 -4.34 12.89
CA LEU A 68 -3.71 -3.36 11.81
C LEU A 68 -4.16 -4.06 10.53
N ARG A 69 -5.16 -3.50 9.86
CA ARG A 69 -5.65 -4.00 8.57
C ARG A 69 -5.25 -3.07 7.46
N PHE A 70 -4.80 -3.66 6.37
CA PHE A 70 -4.35 -2.95 5.18
C PHE A 70 -5.16 -3.40 3.98
N GLN A 71 -5.87 -2.46 3.37
CA GLN A 71 -6.53 -2.69 2.08
C GLN A 71 -5.51 -2.53 0.97
N ILE A 72 -5.42 -3.56 0.14
CA ILE A 72 -4.45 -3.67 -0.95
C ILE A 72 -5.23 -3.73 -2.26
N THR A 73 -5.08 -2.72 -3.10
CA THR A 73 -5.69 -2.66 -4.43
C THR A 73 -4.74 -3.23 -5.49
N PRO A 74 -5.20 -3.50 -6.72
CA PRO A 74 -4.37 -4.05 -7.80
C PRO A 74 -3.11 -3.23 -8.13
N LYS A 75 -3.13 -1.92 -7.90
CA LYS A 75 -1.99 -1.02 -8.14
C LYS A 75 -1.16 -0.74 -6.89
N SER A 76 -1.54 -1.29 -5.75
CA SER A 76 -0.82 -1.10 -4.51
C SER A 76 0.41 -2.00 -4.45
N PHE A 77 1.54 -1.44 -4.01
CA PHE A 77 2.65 -2.27 -3.57
C PHE A 77 2.40 -2.73 -2.14
N TYR A 78 2.52 -4.02 -1.92
CA TYR A 78 2.57 -4.65 -0.60
C TYR A 78 3.61 -5.76 -0.61
N GLN A 79 4.33 -5.97 0.48
CA GLN A 79 5.36 -7.00 0.58
C GLN A 79 4.76 -8.39 0.33
N THR A 80 5.23 -9.08 -0.70
CA THR A 80 4.66 -10.36 -1.15
C THR A 80 4.78 -11.48 -0.13
N ASN A 81 5.81 -11.44 0.73
CA ASN A 81 5.96 -12.36 1.85
C ASN A 81 5.55 -11.66 3.15
N SER A 82 4.26 -11.71 3.49
CA SER A 82 3.69 -11.04 4.66
C SER A 82 4.34 -11.47 5.98
N LEU A 83 4.77 -12.74 6.10
CA LEU A 83 5.44 -13.23 7.32
C LEU A 83 6.83 -12.61 7.49
N GLN A 84 7.61 -12.52 6.41
CA GLN A 84 8.92 -11.88 6.45
C GLN A 84 8.80 -10.36 6.58
N ALA A 85 7.81 -9.75 5.97
CA ALA A 85 7.50 -8.33 6.16
C ALA A 85 7.22 -8.00 7.63
N TYR A 86 6.45 -8.85 8.30
CA TYR A 86 6.18 -8.69 9.72
C TYR A 86 7.46 -8.75 10.58
N GLU A 87 8.35 -9.70 10.31
CA GLU A 87 9.64 -9.77 11.01
C GLU A 87 10.50 -8.54 10.75
N LEU A 88 10.57 -8.08 9.49
CA LEU A 88 11.27 -6.86 9.11
C LEU A 88 10.71 -5.63 9.85
N TYR A 89 9.39 -5.49 9.92
CA TYR A 89 8.75 -4.35 10.58
C TYR A 89 8.96 -4.36 12.10
N LYS A 90 9.02 -5.54 12.73
CA LYS A 90 9.41 -5.65 14.15
C LYS A 90 10.84 -5.16 14.38
N ILE A 91 11.79 -5.60 13.55
CA ILE A 91 13.19 -5.16 13.62
C ILE A 91 13.28 -3.64 13.40
N THR A 92 12.55 -3.11 12.42
CA THR A 92 12.50 -1.67 12.14
C THR A 92 11.98 -0.90 13.36
N ARG A 93 10.90 -1.36 13.97
CA ARG A 93 10.32 -0.76 15.20
C ARG A 93 11.30 -0.82 16.38
N ASP A 94 11.97 -1.95 16.55
CA ASP A 94 12.94 -2.12 17.64
C ASP A 94 14.16 -1.21 17.45
N PHE A 95 14.67 -1.07 16.21
CA PHE A 95 15.78 -0.16 15.89
C PHE A 95 15.38 1.31 16.03
N ALA A 96 14.13 1.65 15.73
CA ALA A 96 13.61 3.00 15.88
C ALA A 96 13.60 3.45 17.36
N GLY A 97 13.52 2.51 18.32
CA GLY A 97 13.63 2.77 19.75
C GLY A 97 12.64 3.79 20.29
N LEU A 98 11.42 3.81 19.73
CA LEU A 98 10.40 4.82 20.02
C LEU A 98 9.84 4.69 21.44
N VAL A 99 9.73 5.83 22.16
CA VAL A 99 9.20 5.91 23.51
C VAL A 99 7.98 6.85 23.64
N GLY A 100 7.41 7.28 22.51
CA GLY A 100 6.16 8.05 22.44
C GLY A 100 6.32 9.57 22.24
N ASN A 101 7.55 10.07 22.18
CA ASN A 101 7.82 11.50 22.02
C ASN A 101 8.43 11.86 20.67
N GLU A 102 8.85 10.87 19.90
CA GLU A 102 9.61 11.02 18.67
C GLU A 102 8.73 11.44 17.49
N ILE A 103 9.28 12.31 16.65
CA ILE A 103 8.82 12.61 15.30
C ILE A 103 9.53 11.65 14.37
N VAL A 104 8.76 10.83 13.67
CA VAL A 104 9.28 9.86 12.71
C VAL A 104 8.96 10.32 11.29
N TYR A 105 9.95 10.32 10.42
CA TYR A 105 9.72 10.47 8.98
C TYR A 105 9.91 9.11 8.30
N GLU A 106 8.90 8.68 7.55
CA GLU A 106 8.99 7.50 6.69
C GLU A 106 9.02 7.94 5.23
N LEU A 107 10.11 7.61 4.56
CA LEU A 107 10.33 7.94 3.14
C LEU A 107 9.99 6.72 2.29
N TYR A 108 9.30 6.94 1.17
CA TYR A 108 8.73 5.90 0.30
C TYR A 108 7.65 5.08 1.01
N THR A 109 6.72 5.78 1.69
CA THR A 109 5.77 5.16 2.61
C THR A 109 4.76 4.20 1.96
N GLY A 110 4.57 4.27 0.64
CA GLY A 110 3.60 3.43 -0.09
C GLY A 110 2.20 3.50 0.52
N LEU A 111 1.66 2.36 0.92
CA LEU A 111 0.37 2.25 1.64
C LEU A 111 0.44 2.67 3.12
N GLY A 112 1.58 3.18 3.57
CA GLY A 112 1.79 3.56 4.96
C GLY A 112 1.89 2.36 5.92
N THR A 113 2.35 1.21 5.46
CA THR A 113 2.38 -0.01 6.27
C THR A 113 3.34 0.11 7.44
N ILE A 114 4.58 0.56 7.20
CA ILE A 114 5.59 0.75 8.25
C ILE A 114 5.19 1.94 9.13
N ALA A 115 4.74 3.08 8.53
CA ALA A 115 4.28 4.24 9.30
C ALA A 115 3.23 3.84 10.32
N GLN A 116 2.21 3.09 9.91
CA GLN A 116 1.13 2.64 10.78
C GLN A 116 1.61 1.64 11.83
N PHE A 117 2.55 0.75 11.45
CA PHE A 117 3.10 -0.25 12.35
C PHE A 117 3.89 0.37 13.52
N VAL A 118 4.60 1.48 13.27
CA VAL A 118 5.38 2.19 14.31
C VAL A 118 4.60 3.30 15.01
N ALA A 119 3.44 3.68 14.48
CA ALA A 119 2.67 4.85 14.95
C ALA A 119 2.37 4.86 16.45
N LYS A 120 2.04 3.70 17.04
CA LYS A 120 1.70 3.60 18.47
C LYS A 120 2.87 3.96 19.39
N GLY A 121 4.11 3.85 18.92
CA GLY A 121 5.31 4.18 19.66
C GLY A 121 5.82 5.60 19.41
N ALA A 122 5.23 6.35 18.49
CA ALA A 122 5.69 7.69 18.11
C ALA A 122 4.73 8.78 18.55
N LYS A 123 5.24 10.01 18.74
CA LYS A 123 4.41 11.21 18.91
C LYS A 123 3.58 11.45 17.64
N HIS A 124 4.22 11.47 16.47
CA HIS A 124 3.58 11.39 15.17
C HIS A 124 4.54 10.87 14.10
N VAL A 125 3.98 10.34 13.03
CA VAL A 125 4.74 9.83 11.88
C VAL A 125 4.31 10.61 10.64
N VAL A 126 5.29 11.08 9.87
CA VAL A 126 5.09 11.75 8.58
C VAL A 126 5.57 10.83 7.48
N GLY A 127 4.64 10.29 6.69
CA GLY A 127 4.92 9.44 5.53
C GLY A 127 4.96 10.26 4.24
N ILE A 128 6.00 10.09 3.44
CA ILE A 128 6.18 10.78 2.15
C ILE A 128 6.22 9.74 1.03
N GLU A 129 5.39 9.94 0.01
CA GLU A 129 5.28 9.06 -1.16
C GLU A 129 5.02 9.88 -2.42
N ALA A 130 5.64 9.50 -3.52
CA ALA A 130 5.50 10.22 -4.78
C ALA A 130 4.17 9.93 -5.49
N ILE A 131 3.57 8.76 -5.25
CA ILE A 131 2.37 8.27 -5.93
C ILE A 131 1.11 8.71 -5.16
N PRO A 132 0.26 9.61 -5.72
CA PRO A 132 -0.90 10.14 -5.03
C PRO A 132 -1.92 9.08 -4.61
N GLU A 133 -2.10 8.04 -5.42
CA GLU A 133 -3.02 6.93 -5.16
C GLU A 133 -2.58 6.12 -3.93
N ALA A 134 -1.27 5.91 -3.76
CA ALA A 134 -0.73 5.24 -2.58
C ALA A 134 -0.97 6.07 -1.32
N ILE A 135 -0.79 7.39 -1.39
CA ILE A 135 -1.11 8.30 -0.27
C ILE A 135 -2.59 8.28 0.09
N THR A 136 -3.48 8.21 -0.89
CA THR A 136 -4.92 8.06 -0.64
C THR A 136 -5.19 6.77 0.12
N ALA A 137 -4.65 5.65 -0.36
CA ALA A 137 -4.80 4.35 0.30
C ALA A 137 -4.18 4.34 1.72
N ALA A 138 -3.01 5.00 1.91
CA ALA A 138 -2.39 5.14 3.23
C ALA A 138 -3.29 5.87 4.22
N LYS A 139 -3.94 6.96 3.80
CA LYS A 139 -4.89 7.73 4.61
C LYS A 139 -6.14 6.91 4.96
N ASP A 140 -6.68 6.18 4.00
CA ASP A 140 -7.86 5.34 4.21
C ASP A 140 -7.55 4.18 5.17
N ASN A 141 -6.40 3.53 5.01
CA ASN A 141 -5.91 2.51 5.92
C ASN A 141 -5.71 3.05 7.35
N ALA A 142 -5.07 4.21 7.49
CA ALA A 142 -4.86 4.84 8.79
C ALA A 142 -6.20 5.18 9.49
N LYS A 143 -7.17 5.70 8.73
CA LYS A 143 -8.53 5.98 9.23
C LYS A 143 -9.24 4.70 9.69
N SER A 144 -9.17 3.64 8.90
CA SER A 144 -9.76 2.33 9.23
C SER A 144 -9.14 1.73 10.48
N ASN A 145 -7.82 1.91 10.66
CA ASN A 145 -7.07 1.49 11.83
C ASN A 145 -7.18 2.45 13.03
N LYS A 146 -7.96 3.55 12.89
CA LYS A 146 -8.18 4.56 13.94
C LYS A 146 -6.88 5.19 14.48
N LEU A 147 -5.91 5.38 13.59
CA LEU A 147 -4.65 6.03 13.91
C LEU A 147 -4.75 7.52 13.54
N SER A 148 -4.55 8.40 14.55
CA SER A 148 -4.72 9.85 14.41
C SER A 148 -3.40 10.63 14.37
N ASN A 149 -2.28 9.98 14.63
CA ASN A 149 -0.96 10.58 14.69
C ASN A 149 -0.12 10.35 13.42
N LEU A 150 -0.80 10.14 12.30
CA LEU A 150 -0.18 9.92 10.98
C LEU A 150 -0.49 11.09 10.04
N ILE A 151 0.52 11.54 9.33
CA ILE A 151 0.45 12.58 8.31
C ILE A 151 1.03 12.00 7.02
N PHE A 152 0.26 11.99 5.93
CA PHE A 152 0.72 11.46 4.65
C PHE A 152 0.75 12.57 3.59
N ILE A 153 1.93 12.75 2.98
CA ILE A 153 2.23 13.82 2.02
C ILE A 153 2.62 13.21 0.67
N SER A 154 1.90 13.64 -0.37
CA SER A 154 2.21 13.25 -1.75
C SER A 154 3.26 14.17 -2.36
N GLY A 155 4.32 13.59 -2.88
CA GLY A 155 5.33 14.29 -3.67
C GLY A 155 6.70 13.61 -3.65
N ALA A 156 7.51 13.98 -4.62
CA ALA A 156 8.90 13.50 -4.68
C ALA A 156 9.69 14.03 -3.47
N ILE A 157 10.40 13.16 -2.77
CA ILE A 157 11.11 13.46 -1.51
C ILE A 157 11.99 14.72 -1.65
N LYS A 158 12.77 14.85 -2.72
CA LYS A 158 13.60 16.03 -2.99
C LYS A 158 12.83 17.36 -3.08
N LYS A 159 11.55 17.30 -3.42
CA LYS A 159 10.70 18.51 -3.55
C LYS A 159 9.92 18.79 -2.28
N VAL A 160 9.58 17.77 -1.54
CA VAL A 160 8.78 17.85 -0.31
C VAL A 160 9.64 18.18 0.89
N LEU A 161 10.76 17.50 1.06
CA LEU A 161 11.63 17.61 2.24
C LEU A 161 12.49 18.88 2.14
N THR A 162 11.91 20.01 2.54
CA THR A 162 12.51 21.36 2.54
C THR A 162 12.60 21.89 3.98
N ASP A 163 13.32 22.99 4.19
CA ASP A 163 13.38 23.66 5.50
C ASP A 163 11.97 24.08 5.99
N ASP A 164 11.12 24.56 5.09
CA ASP A 164 9.74 24.93 5.41
C ASP A 164 8.89 23.70 5.82
N PHE A 165 9.15 22.56 5.19
CA PHE A 165 8.52 21.30 5.57
C PHE A 165 8.93 20.89 7.00
N ILE A 166 10.23 20.95 7.29
CA ILE A 166 10.76 20.64 8.62
C ILE A 166 10.23 21.65 9.68
N ALA A 167 10.14 22.92 9.32
CA ALA A 167 9.54 23.93 10.19
C ALA A 167 8.05 23.65 10.51
N THR A 168 7.32 23.06 9.54
CA THR A 168 5.89 22.76 9.67
C THR A 168 5.64 21.49 10.49
N TYR A 169 6.38 20.42 10.23
CA TYR A 169 6.13 19.09 10.80
C TYR A 169 7.10 18.71 11.92
N GLY A 170 8.09 19.52 12.19
CA GLY A 170 9.16 19.28 13.16
C GLY A 170 10.35 18.52 12.55
N SER A 171 11.52 18.70 13.13
CA SER A 171 12.71 17.90 12.77
C SER A 171 12.48 16.44 13.17
N PRO A 172 12.76 15.46 12.31
CA PRO A 172 12.60 14.07 12.68
C PRO A 172 13.66 13.63 13.70
N ASP A 173 13.24 12.89 14.70
CA ASP A 173 14.14 12.19 15.63
C ASP A 173 14.60 10.86 14.99
N VAL A 174 13.73 10.26 14.17
CA VAL A 174 13.99 9.00 13.47
C VAL A 174 13.55 9.10 12.01
N VAL A 175 14.38 8.62 11.11
CA VAL A 175 14.04 8.46 9.69
C VAL A 175 14.03 6.98 9.35
N ILE A 176 12.92 6.50 8.78
CA ILE A 176 12.76 5.15 8.25
C ILE A 176 12.69 5.26 6.73
N THR A 177 13.41 4.40 6.03
CA THR A 177 13.41 4.40 4.56
C THR A 177 13.50 2.98 4.02
N ASP A 178 12.62 2.66 3.07
CA ASP A 178 12.59 1.41 2.31
C ASP A 178 12.45 1.76 0.81
N PRO A 179 13.54 2.23 0.17
CA PRO A 179 13.51 2.70 -1.21
C PRO A 179 13.32 1.54 -2.20
N PRO A 180 12.69 1.79 -3.37
CA PRO A 180 12.52 0.82 -4.45
C PRO A 180 13.83 0.39 -5.10
#